data_fa2db05f3b5c91612d85ac53fee84e96
#
_entry.id   fa2db05f3b5c91612d85ac53fee84e96
#
_cell.length_a   1.000
_cell.length_b   1.000
_cell.length_c   1.000
_cell.angle_alpha   90.00
_cell.angle_beta   90.00
_cell.angle_gamma   90.00
#
_symmetry.space_group_name_H-M   'P 1'
#
loop_
_entity.id
_entity.type
_entity.pdbx_description
1 polymer ?
#
loop_
_entity_poly.entity_id
_entity_poly.type
_entity_poly.pdbx_seq_one_letter_code
_entity_poly.pdbx_strand_id
1 'polypeptide(L)'
;MDSFKDKLNSLARTLGKAVPNESEYIDYKTLRKQYETQANQEIAQLQQQSKKQRIEMLHGRSDLNPRWTFANLIEDSDDVVEAVSIAQSFIAAHEDKAWRDAGSHMMIFYGDYGRGKSHIAGAIAHQLIDQYEVTVLYRQLSTLLEMRHSAYDFGSQDNAGQKFRAAHQELLDVDMLILDEVCVNET
;
A
#
# COMPACT_ATOMS: atom_id res chain seq x y z
N MET A 1 -57.61 -11.42 -9.35
CA MET A 1 -56.19 -11.52 -9.77
C MET A 1 -55.47 -12.36 -8.74
N ASP A 2 -55.34 -13.67 -9.01
CA ASP A 2 -54.68 -14.58 -8.06
C ASP A 2 -53.22 -14.17 -7.87
N SER A 3 -52.86 -13.96 -6.63
CA SER A 3 -51.51 -13.60 -6.28
C SER A 3 -50.53 -14.70 -6.75
N PHE A 4 -49.33 -14.34 -7.18
CA PHE A 4 -48.24 -15.29 -7.49
C PHE A 4 -48.07 -16.33 -6.39
N LYS A 5 -48.33 -15.95 -5.14
CA LYS A 5 -48.32 -16.78 -3.95
C LYS A 5 -49.38 -17.89 -3.99
N ASP A 6 -50.56 -17.61 -4.48
CA ASP A 6 -51.65 -18.59 -4.56
C ASP A 6 -51.35 -19.66 -5.63
N LYS A 7 -50.69 -19.24 -6.74
CA LYS A 7 -50.26 -20.17 -7.80
C LYS A 7 -49.11 -21.07 -7.31
N LEU A 8 -48.15 -20.57 -6.55
CA LEU A 8 -47.07 -21.35 -5.94
C LEU A 8 -47.60 -22.38 -4.93
N ASN A 9 -48.56 -21.97 -4.10
CA ASN A 9 -49.17 -22.85 -3.11
C ASN A 9 -49.98 -23.96 -3.79
N SER A 10 -50.68 -23.66 -4.88
CA SER A 10 -51.42 -24.66 -5.64
C SER A 10 -50.46 -25.67 -6.32
N LEU A 11 -49.35 -25.21 -6.89
CA LEU A 11 -48.32 -26.06 -7.48
C LEU A 11 -47.63 -26.95 -6.46
N ALA A 12 -47.28 -26.45 -5.29
CA ALA A 12 -46.68 -27.21 -4.20
C ALA A 12 -47.61 -28.34 -3.74
N ARG A 13 -48.92 -28.05 -3.58
CA ARG A 13 -49.96 -29.07 -3.27
C ARG A 13 -50.08 -30.16 -4.34
N THR A 14 -50.03 -29.76 -5.62
CA THR A 14 -50.11 -30.71 -6.74
C THR A 14 -48.90 -31.61 -6.82
N LEU A 15 -47.73 -31.14 -6.43
CA LEU A 15 -46.46 -31.89 -6.42
C LEU A 15 -46.24 -32.69 -5.12
N GLY A 16 -47.19 -32.69 -4.17
CA GLY A 16 -47.08 -33.41 -2.90
C GLY A 16 -45.95 -32.90 -1.99
N LYS A 17 -45.47 -31.65 -2.22
CA LYS A 17 -44.45 -31.02 -1.39
C LYS A 17 -45.12 -30.15 -0.31
N ALA A 18 -44.53 -30.12 0.86
CA ALA A 18 -44.97 -29.24 1.93
C ALA A 18 -44.93 -27.79 1.43
N VAL A 19 -46.02 -27.04 1.65
CA VAL A 19 -46.07 -25.61 1.37
C VAL A 19 -45.12 -24.92 2.36
N PRO A 20 -44.09 -24.19 1.88
CA PRO A 20 -43.17 -23.51 2.79
C PRO A 20 -43.95 -22.55 3.69
N ASN A 21 -43.62 -22.54 4.98
CA ASN A 21 -44.26 -21.63 5.95
C ASN A 21 -43.92 -20.18 5.59
N GLU A 22 -44.83 -19.23 5.88
CA GLU A 22 -44.60 -17.80 5.57
C GLU A 22 -43.30 -17.24 6.17
N SER A 23 -42.85 -17.84 7.28
CA SER A 23 -41.58 -17.51 7.93
C SER A 23 -40.33 -17.98 7.16
N GLU A 24 -40.47 -18.85 6.16
CA GLU A 24 -39.34 -19.35 5.34
C GLU A 24 -39.13 -18.55 4.04
N TYR A 25 -40.06 -17.64 3.72
CA TYR A 25 -39.89 -16.75 2.57
C TYR A 25 -39.02 -15.55 2.96
N ILE A 26 -37.73 -15.62 2.66
CA ILE A 26 -36.87 -14.45 2.75
C ILE A 26 -37.29 -13.47 1.66
N ASP A 27 -37.67 -12.24 2.04
CA ASP A 27 -37.98 -11.21 1.06
C ASP A 27 -36.78 -10.96 0.12
N TYR A 28 -37.07 -10.91 -1.19
CA TYR A 28 -36.04 -10.70 -2.20
C TYR A 28 -35.12 -9.50 -1.93
N LYS A 29 -35.67 -8.41 -1.36
CA LYS A 29 -34.88 -7.24 -0.98
C LYS A 29 -33.90 -7.55 0.15
N THR A 30 -34.31 -8.33 1.12
CA THR A 30 -33.46 -8.76 2.24
C THR A 30 -32.36 -9.70 1.75
N LEU A 31 -32.72 -10.66 0.89
CA LEU A 31 -31.75 -11.59 0.29
C LEU A 31 -30.71 -10.85 -0.56
N ARG A 32 -31.17 -9.94 -1.43
CA ARG A 32 -30.28 -9.10 -2.24
C ARG A 32 -29.33 -8.28 -1.37
N LYS A 33 -29.82 -7.65 -0.30
CA LYS A 33 -29.01 -6.86 0.62
C LYS A 33 -27.95 -7.73 1.34
N GLN A 34 -28.29 -8.97 1.69
CA GLN A 34 -27.34 -9.90 2.26
C GLN A 34 -26.23 -10.27 1.27
N TYR A 35 -26.57 -10.60 0.03
CA TYR A 35 -25.57 -10.90 -1.00
C TYR A 35 -24.69 -9.70 -1.33
N GLU A 36 -25.26 -8.49 -1.45
CA GLU A 36 -24.49 -7.26 -1.65
C GLU A 36 -23.52 -7.01 -0.49
N THR A 37 -23.96 -7.24 0.75
CA THR A 37 -23.10 -7.08 1.93
C THR A 37 -21.97 -8.12 1.94
N GLN A 38 -22.29 -9.38 1.65
CA GLN A 38 -21.30 -10.45 1.60
C GLN A 38 -20.29 -10.21 0.46
N ALA A 39 -20.75 -9.85 -0.73
CA ALA A 39 -19.87 -9.54 -1.86
C ALA A 39 -18.94 -8.36 -1.54
N ASN A 40 -19.44 -7.30 -0.91
CA ASN A 40 -18.62 -6.17 -0.50
C ASN A 40 -17.58 -6.56 0.56
N GLN A 41 -17.91 -7.45 1.49
CA GLN A 41 -16.95 -7.98 2.47
C GLN A 41 -15.86 -8.81 1.81
N GLU A 42 -16.22 -9.69 0.87
CA GLU A 42 -15.26 -10.50 0.11
C GLU A 42 -14.31 -9.62 -0.73
N ILE A 43 -14.87 -8.62 -1.42
CA ILE A 43 -14.06 -7.65 -2.17
C ILE A 43 -13.09 -6.91 -1.26
N ALA A 44 -13.56 -6.42 -0.10
CA ALA A 44 -12.70 -5.72 0.86
C ALA A 44 -11.57 -6.63 1.40
N GLN A 45 -11.86 -7.90 1.69
CA GLN A 45 -10.84 -8.86 2.11
C GLN A 45 -9.80 -9.14 1.02
N LEU A 46 -10.24 -9.32 -0.23
CA LEU A 46 -9.33 -9.52 -1.36
C LEU A 46 -8.43 -8.30 -1.60
N GLN A 47 -9.01 -7.09 -1.51
CA GLN A 47 -8.24 -5.84 -1.63
C GLN A 47 -7.19 -5.72 -0.52
N GLN A 48 -7.55 -6.05 0.71
CA GLN A 48 -6.63 -6.01 1.85
C GLN A 48 -5.50 -7.05 1.71
N GLN A 49 -5.82 -8.26 1.27
CA GLN A 49 -4.82 -9.29 1.01
C GLN A 49 -3.86 -8.88 -0.12
N SER A 50 -4.41 -8.35 -1.22
CA SER A 50 -3.61 -7.86 -2.35
C SER A 50 -2.68 -6.71 -1.92
N LYS A 51 -3.17 -5.79 -1.08
CA LYS A 51 -2.36 -4.69 -0.54
C LYS A 51 -1.21 -5.21 0.33
N LYS A 52 -1.47 -6.16 1.23
CA LYS A 52 -0.42 -6.77 2.07
C LYS A 52 0.64 -7.47 1.24
N GLN A 53 0.23 -8.28 0.26
CA GLN A 53 1.16 -8.95 -0.65
C GLN A 53 2.02 -7.94 -1.42
N ARG A 54 1.43 -6.81 -1.85
CA ARG A 54 2.17 -5.74 -2.52
C ARG A 54 3.19 -5.10 -1.60
N ILE A 55 2.85 -4.80 -0.35
CA ILE A 55 3.78 -4.27 0.66
C ILE A 55 4.95 -5.23 0.86
N GLU A 56 4.68 -6.52 1.08
CA GLU A 56 5.72 -7.54 1.26
C GLU A 56 6.64 -7.64 0.05
N MET A 57 6.08 -7.63 -1.16
CA MET A 57 6.84 -7.69 -2.40
C MET A 57 7.75 -6.46 -2.56
N LEU A 58 7.23 -5.27 -2.32
CA LEU A 58 8.00 -4.02 -2.40
C LEU A 58 9.07 -3.95 -1.33
N HIS A 59 8.77 -4.38 -0.10
CA HIS A 59 9.75 -4.47 0.98
C HIS A 59 10.90 -5.41 0.63
N GLY A 60 10.63 -6.56 0.04
CA GLY A 60 11.65 -7.50 -0.40
C GLY A 60 12.52 -7.00 -1.57
N ARG A 61 12.06 -6.00 -2.31
CA ARG A 61 12.80 -5.36 -3.41
C ARG A 61 13.40 -4.01 -3.05
N SER A 62 13.07 -3.49 -1.89
CA SER A 62 13.52 -2.20 -1.40
C SER A 62 14.91 -2.32 -0.81
N ASP A 63 15.74 -1.26 -0.95
CA ASP A 63 17.05 -1.16 -0.31
C ASP A 63 16.93 -0.75 1.17
N LEU A 64 15.72 -0.87 1.74
CA LEU A 64 15.40 -0.49 3.11
C LEU A 64 16.06 -1.43 4.12
N ASN A 65 16.91 -0.86 4.98
CA ASN A 65 17.57 -1.64 6.04
C ASN A 65 16.58 -1.91 7.19
N PRO A 66 16.34 -3.18 7.56
CA PRO A 66 15.40 -3.53 8.63
C PRO A 66 15.79 -3.03 10.03
N ARG A 67 17.05 -2.59 10.22
CA ARG A 67 17.54 -2.03 11.49
C ARG A 67 17.33 -0.53 11.61
N TRP A 68 16.90 0.16 10.58
CA TRP A 68 16.65 1.60 10.62
C TRP A 68 15.28 1.88 11.24
N THR A 69 15.24 1.85 12.56
CA THR A 69 14.05 2.16 13.36
C THR A 69 14.36 3.29 14.32
N PHE A 70 13.35 4.04 14.76
CA PHE A 70 13.55 5.07 15.78
C PHE A 70 14.08 4.50 17.10
N ALA A 71 13.77 3.25 17.42
CA ALA A 71 14.30 2.59 18.62
C ALA A 71 15.81 2.32 18.59
N ASN A 72 16.38 2.21 17.38
CA ASN A 72 17.81 1.97 17.18
C ASN A 72 18.58 3.24 16.81
N LEU A 73 17.90 4.38 16.68
CA LEU A 73 18.52 5.66 16.37
C LEU A 73 19.21 6.21 17.62
N ILE A 74 20.45 6.66 17.46
CA ILE A 74 21.19 7.36 18.51
C ILE A 74 20.94 8.87 18.34
N GLU A 75 20.27 9.46 19.30
CA GLU A 75 19.99 10.89 19.34
C GLU A 75 21.13 11.61 20.06
N ASP A 76 22.23 11.82 19.34
CA ASP A 76 23.49 12.36 19.89
C ASP A 76 23.65 13.89 19.76
N SER A 77 22.69 14.53 19.10
CA SER A 77 22.70 15.97 18.86
C SER A 77 21.29 16.58 18.79
N ASP A 78 21.19 17.86 19.09
CA ASP A 78 19.92 18.60 19.02
C ASP A 78 19.31 18.58 17.61
N ASP A 79 20.14 18.60 16.56
CA ASP A 79 19.69 18.52 15.16
C ASP A 79 19.00 17.17 14.87
N VAL A 80 19.50 16.07 15.41
CA VAL A 80 18.90 14.73 15.24
C VAL A 80 17.60 14.66 16.02
N VAL A 81 17.52 15.20 17.21
CA VAL A 81 16.29 15.27 18.02
C VAL A 81 15.21 16.08 17.29
N GLU A 82 15.57 17.23 16.71
CA GLU A 82 14.66 18.05 15.92
C GLU A 82 14.18 17.29 14.68
N ALA A 83 15.08 16.66 13.94
CA ALA A 83 14.74 15.87 12.76
C ALA A 83 13.78 14.70 13.10
N VAL A 84 13.98 14.04 14.23
CA VAL A 84 13.06 12.99 14.74
C VAL A 84 11.70 13.57 15.07
N SER A 85 11.63 14.72 15.72
CA SER A 85 10.36 15.39 16.04
C SER A 85 9.57 15.76 14.77
N ILE A 86 10.25 16.27 13.75
CA ILE A 86 9.65 16.58 12.45
C ILE A 86 9.16 15.29 11.76
N ALA A 87 9.98 14.23 11.77
CA ALA A 87 9.63 12.94 11.22
C ALA A 87 8.39 12.35 11.89
N GLN A 88 8.29 12.40 13.21
CA GLN A 88 7.12 11.92 13.95
C GLN A 88 5.86 12.75 13.63
N SER A 89 6.01 14.06 13.47
CA SER A 89 4.91 14.94 13.05
C SER A 89 4.41 14.61 11.64
N PHE A 90 5.33 14.30 10.72
CA PHE A 90 5.00 13.86 9.36
C PHE A 90 4.24 12.53 9.38
N ILE A 91 4.67 11.56 10.19
CA ILE A 91 4.00 10.28 10.34
C ILE A 91 2.59 10.47 10.93
N ALA A 92 2.46 11.26 12.00
CA ALA A 92 1.18 11.55 12.62
C ALA A 92 0.17 12.23 11.66
N ALA A 93 0.67 13.08 10.76
CA ALA A 93 -0.16 13.72 9.74
C ALA A 93 -0.85 12.72 8.80
N HIS A 94 -0.33 11.49 8.67
CA HIS A 94 -0.97 10.42 7.88
C HIS A 94 -2.30 9.92 8.46
N GLU A 95 -2.63 10.21 9.71
CA GLU A 95 -3.97 9.93 10.26
C GLU A 95 -5.04 10.79 9.58
N ASP A 96 -4.70 12.03 9.22
CA ASP A 96 -5.64 12.94 8.59
C ASP A 96 -5.82 12.61 7.10
N LYS A 97 -7.05 12.16 6.76
CA LYS A 97 -7.39 11.89 5.37
C LYS A 97 -7.31 13.14 4.49
N ALA A 98 -7.70 14.30 5.00
CA ALA A 98 -7.66 15.54 4.24
C ALA A 98 -6.22 15.92 3.90
N TRP A 99 -5.28 15.68 4.82
CA TRP A 99 -3.86 15.87 4.57
C TRP A 99 -3.37 14.92 3.46
N ARG A 100 -3.69 13.63 3.53
CA ARG A 100 -3.29 12.66 2.48
C ARG A 100 -3.87 13.01 1.10
N ASP A 101 -5.10 13.51 1.07
CA ASP A 101 -5.79 13.86 -0.19
C ASP A 101 -5.36 15.25 -0.73
N ALA A 102 -4.65 16.07 0.06
CA ALA A 102 -4.26 17.43 -0.32
C ALA A 102 -3.15 17.48 -1.40
N GLY A 103 -2.56 16.35 -1.76
CA GLY A 103 -1.55 16.24 -2.81
C GLY A 103 -0.25 15.60 -2.33
N SER A 104 0.82 15.82 -3.09
CA SER A 104 2.13 15.23 -2.78
C SER A 104 2.83 16.00 -1.64
N HIS A 105 3.27 15.27 -0.64
CA HIS A 105 4.08 15.79 0.46
C HIS A 105 5.53 15.37 0.26
N MET A 106 6.47 16.26 0.54
CA MET A 106 7.89 16.00 0.38
C MET A 106 8.65 16.42 1.63
N MET A 107 9.58 15.55 2.05
CA MET A 107 10.55 15.84 3.11
C MET A 107 11.96 15.67 2.56
N ILE A 108 12.84 16.61 2.86
CA ILE A 108 14.24 16.59 2.40
C ILE A 108 15.15 16.59 3.62
N PHE A 109 16.00 15.57 3.74
CA PHE A 109 17.08 15.52 4.72
C PHE A 109 18.38 15.94 4.07
N TYR A 110 19.04 16.93 4.66
CA TYR A 110 20.36 17.41 4.23
C TYR A 110 21.31 17.52 5.43
N GLY A 111 22.59 17.54 5.17
CA GLY A 111 23.65 17.63 6.20
C GLY A 111 24.78 16.64 5.94
N ASP A 112 25.78 16.64 6.84
CA ASP A 112 27.01 15.88 6.69
C ASP A 112 26.79 14.37 6.68
N TYR A 113 27.78 13.66 6.14
CA TYR A 113 27.80 12.18 6.15
C TYR A 113 27.78 11.63 7.59
N GLY A 114 27.08 10.52 7.78
CA GLY A 114 27.01 9.84 9.08
C GLY A 114 26.04 10.45 10.11
N ARG A 115 25.31 11.51 9.77
CA ARG A 115 24.34 12.18 10.67
C ARG A 115 22.96 11.51 10.78
N GLY A 116 22.83 10.26 10.36
CA GLY A 116 21.59 9.49 10.54
C GLY A 116 20.46 9.76 9.56
N LYS A 117 20.66 10.55 8.46
CA LYS A 117 19.62 10.87 7.47
C LYS A 117 18.92 9.63 6.91
N SER A 118 19.69 8.66 6.41
CA SER A 118 19.17 7.40 5.88
C SER A 118 18.46 6.58 6.94
N HIS A 119 18.98 6.61 8.18
CA HIS A 119 18.35 5.92 9.30
C HIS A 119 16.98 6.52 9.63
N ILE A 120 16.87 7.85 9.72
CA ILE A 120 15.58 8.53 9.99
C ILE A 120 14.59 8.25 8.84
N ALA A 121 15.03 8.37 7.58
CA ALA A 121 14.19 8.06 6.42
C ALA A 121 13.68 6.61 6.43
N GLY A 122 14.56 5.66 6.78
CA GLY A 122 14.19 4.26 6.94
C GLY A 122 13.22 4.02 8.11
N ALA A 123 13.44 4.72 9.23
CA ALA A 123 12.54 4.64 10.39
C ALA A 123 11.14 5.16 10.08
N ILE A 124 11.03 6.25 9.30
CA ILE A 124 9.73 6.74 8.77
C ILE A 124 9.08 5.66 7.93
N ALA A 125 9.84 5.04 6.99
CA ALA A 125 9.33 3.99 6.12
C ALA A 125 8.72 2.83 6.92
N HIS A 126 9.46 2.28 7.87
CA HIS A 126 9.00 1.18 8.72
C HIS A 126 7.73 1.56 9.48
N GLN A 127 7.71 2.73 10.10
CA GLN A 127 6.55 3.16 10.89
C GLN A 127 5.31 3.39 10.03
N LEU A 128 5.45 3.96 8.83
CA LEU A 128 4.34 4.13 7.89
C LEU A 128 3.80 2.81 7.34
N ILE A 129 4.68 1.85 7.06
CA ILE A 129 4.28 0.49 6.66
C ILE A 129 3.49 -0.18 7.78
N ASP A 130 4.03 -0.14 9.01
CA ASP A 130 3.47 -0.88 10.14
C ASP A 130 2.15 -0.27 10.64
N GLN A 131 2.04 1.06 10.68
CA GLN A 131 0.87 1.73 11.26
C GLN A 131 -0.24 2.03 10.25
N TYR A 132 0.14 2.35 9.00
CA TYR A 132 -0.82 2.83 8.00
C TYR A 132 -0.89 1.96 6.75
N GLU A 133 -0.15 0.85 6.72
CA GLU A 133 -0.07 -0.04 5.55
C GLU A 133 0.26 0.73 4.25
N VAL A 134 1.14 1.74 4.34
CA VAL A 134 1.61 2.53 3.20
C VAL A 134 2.55 1.69 2.35
N THR A 135 2.38 1.70 1.03
CA THR A 135 3.35 1.08 0.13
C THR A 135 4.57 1.97 -0.02
N VAL A 136 5.71 1.53 0.49
CA VAL A 136 6.97 2.30 0.47
C VAL A 136 8.01 1.61 -0.39
N LEU A 137 8.71 2.39 -1.22
CA LEU A 137 9.89 1.96 -1.95
C LEU A 137 11.08 2.83 -1.58
N TYR A 138 12.11 2.23 -1.02
CA TYR A 138 13.38 2.87 -0.69
C TYR A 138 14.42 2.50 -1.76
N ARG A 139 15.06 3.50 -2.39
CA ARG A 139 16.06 3.31 -3.44
C ARG A 139 17.21 4.27 -3.29
N GLN A 140 18.41 3.79 -3.59
CA GLN A 140 19.55 4.66 -3.85
C GLN A 140 19.44 5.22 -5.27
N LEU A 141 19.66 6.53 -5.42
CA LEU A 141 19.57 7.17 -6.75
C LEU A 141 20.59 6.60 -7.72
N SER A 142 21.81 6.29 -7.26
CA SER A 142 22.86 5.66 -8.05
C SER A 142 22.38 4.38 -8.73
N THR A 143 21.72 3.49 -7.99
CA THR A 143 21.16 2.22 -8.51
C THR A 143 20.15 2.48 -9.64
N LEU A 144 19.28 3.47 -9.48
CA LEU A 144 18.31 3.83 -10.52
C LEU A 144 18.97 4.38 -11.79
N LEU A 145 20.03 5.18 -11.62
CA LEU A 145 20.80 5.72 -12.74
C LEU A 145 21.55 4.60 -13.48
N GLU A 146 22.15 3.65 -12.77
CA GLU A 146 22.80 2.48 -13.38
C GLU A 146 21.81 1.62 -14.18
N MET A 147 20.62 1.37 -13.63
CA MET A 147 19.56 0.65 -14.35
C MET A 147 19.13 1.38 -15.62
N ARG A 148 19.06 2.72 -15.57
CA ARG A 148 18.76 3.55 -16.73
C ARG A 148 19.87 3.46 -17.77
N HIS A 149 21.13 3.60 -17.37
CA HIS A 149 22.28 3.49 -18.30
C HIS A 149 22.29 2.12 -18.98
N SER A 150 22.14 1.04 -18.22
CA SER A 150 22.09 -0.33 -18.76
C SER A 150 20.94 -0.55 -19.75
N ALA A 151 19.81 0.15 -19.57
CA ALA A 151 18.66 0.04 -20.46
C ALA A 151 18.88 0.69 -21.83
N TYR A 152 19.78 1.67 -21.92
CA TYR A 152 20.14 2.38 -23.16
C TYR A 152 21.39 1.84 -23.83
N ASP A 153 22.11 0.90 -23.23
CA ASP A 153 23.28 0.28 -23.81
C ASP A 153 22.87 -0.67 -24.93
N PHE A 154 23.14 -0.26 -26.19
CA PHE A 154 22.73 -0.95 -27.42
C PHE A 154 23.34 -2.35 -27.59
N GLY A 155 24.26 -2.77 -26.72
CA GLY A 155 24.93 -4.06 -26.76
C GLY A 155 24.29 -5.16 -25.91
N SER A 156 23.39 -4.85 -25.00
CA SER A 156 22.75 -5.85 -24.15
C SER A 156 21.54 -6.48 -24.85
N GLN A 157 21.70 -7.72 -25.29
CA GLN A 157 20.58 -8.56 -25.79
C GLN A 157 19.59 -8.93 -24.69
N ASP A 158 19.85 -8.50 -23.47
CA ASP A 158 19.02 -8.81 -22.30
C ASP A 158 17.89 -7.80 -22.12
N ASN A 159 16.83 -8.26 -21.46
CA ASN A 159 15.60 -7.54 -21.11
C ASN A 159 15.81 -6.26 -20.23
N ALA A 160 16.97 -5.59 -20.32
CA ALA A 160 17.35 -4.44 -19.51
C ALA A 160 16.34 -3.28 -19.64
N GLY A 161 15.90 -2.99 -20.86
CA GLY A 161 14.88 -1.98 -21.11
C GLY A 161 13.50 -2.34 -20.51
N GLN A 162 13.16 -3.63 -20.43
CA GLN A 162 11.94 -4.07 -19.76
C GLN A 162 12.07 -3.96 -18.24
N LYS A 163 13.23 -4.36 -17.69
CA LYS A 163 13.53 -4.23 -16.26
C LYS A 163 13.48 -2.77 -15.80
N PHE A 164 14.08 -1.86 -16.59
CA PHE A 164 14.03 -0.43 -16.29
C PHE A 164 12.60 0.11 -16.33
N ARG A 165 11.80 -0.23 -17.36
CA ARG A 165 10.40 0.20 -17.43
C ARG A 165 9.58 -0.33 -16.26
N ALA A 166 9.77 -1.59 -15.86
CA ALA A 166 9.10 -2.17 -14.70
C ALA A 166 9.50 -1.45 -13.41
N ALA A 167 10.80 -1.20 -13.20
CA ALA A 167 11.27 -0.45 -12.03
C ALA A 167 10.74 0.99 -12.02
N HIS A 168 10.73 1.67 -13.17
CA HIS A 168 10.17 3.01 -13.29
C HIS A 168 8.68 3.03 -12.97
N GLN A 169 7.92 2.03 -13.41
CA GLN A 169 6.49 1.92 -13.08
C GLN A 169 6.30 1.69 -11.57
N GLU A 170 7.14 0.87 -10.94
CA GLU A 170 7.10 0.66 -9.48
C GLU A 170 7.30 1.97 -8.71
N LEU A 171 8.19 2.87 -9.17
CA LEU A 171 8.42 4.18 -8.55
C LEU A 171 7.17 5.08 -8.60
N LEU A 172 6.37 4.96 -9.66
CA LEU A 172 5.16 5.76 -9.86
C LEU A 172 3.95 5.20 -9.11
N ASP A 173 3.97 3.91 -8.82
CA ASP A 173 2.81 3.19 -8.29
C ASP A 173 2.83 3.05 -6.75
N VAL A 174 3.87 3.56 -6.06
CA VAL A 174 3.97 3.51 -4.61
C VAL A 174 3.34 4.73 -3.95
N ASP A 175 2.84 4.56 -2.72
CA ASP A 175 2.30 5.68 -1.94
C ASP A 175 3.43 6.61 -1.45
N MET A 176 4.62 6.04 -1.17
CA MET A 176 5.80 6.79 -0.73
C MET A 176 7.06 6.27 -1.42
N LEU A 177 7.81 7.20 -2.01
CA LEU A 177 9.14 6.95 -2.56
C LEU A 177 10.19 7.63 -1.70
N ILE A 178 11.21 6.89 -1.27
CA ILE A 178 12.39 7.42 -0.61
C ILE A 178 13.57 7.26 -1.56
N LEU A 179 14.19 8.39 -1.91
CA LEU A 179 15.42 8.43 -2.69
C LEU A 179 16.57 8.84 -1.77
N ASP A 180 17.54 7.95 -1.62
CA ASP A 180 18.75 8.20 -0.84
C ASP A 180 19.94 8.49 -1.74
N GLU A 181 20.97 9.08 -1.17
CA GLU A 181 22.23 9.44 -1.87
C GLU A 181 22.01 10.33 -3.12
N VAL A 182 21.05 11.28 -3.02
CA VAL A 182 20.67 12.14 -4.16
C VAL A 182 21.78 13.09 -4.57
N CYS A 183 22.63 13.53 -3.63
CA CYS A 183 23.72 14.48 -3.83
C CYS A 183 25.03 13.90 -3.29
N VAL A 184 25.56 12.85 -3.92
CA VAL A 184 26.92 12.40 -3.64
C VAL A 184 27.86 13.22 -4.54
N ASN A 185 28.59 14.19 -3.96
CA ASN A 185 29.68 14.84 -4.67
C ASN A 185 30.78 13.79 -4.87
N GLU A 186 31.00 13.38 -6.11
CA GLU A 186 32.22 12.69 -6.48
C GLU A 186 33.38 13.70 -6.27
N THR A 187 34.15 13.50 -5.18
CA THR A 187 35.42 14.20 -4.91
C THR A 187 36.56 13.46 -5.56
#